data_1d32e7f6b6c5b4562e9c7bd0a0c66af4
#
_entry.id   1d32e7f6b6c5b4562e9c7bd0a0c66af4
#
_cell.length_a   1.000
_cell.length_b   1.000
_cell.length_c   1.000
_cell.angle_alpha   90.00
_cell.angle_beta   90.00
_cell.angle_gamma   90.00
#
_symmetry.space_group_name_H-M   'P 1'
#
loop_
_entity.id
_entity.type
_entity.pdbx_description
1 polymer ?
#
loop_
_entity_poly.entity_id
_entity_poly.type
_entity_poly.pdbx_seq_one_letter_code
_entity_poly.pdbx_strand_id
1 'polypeptide(L)'
;MDVIVKVRDPDENLEEKIKAYKVKKRIKTTVTILAFVFALISSYLLVKLQTYTSLQTLQSYKNKETESSDLKYLQYADGMLKYGRDGIAYINKKGVEQWNQSYQIKDPVINVSGKAMAVAERGGNDIYVMDEKGAKGEIHTNYPIEKIAVAENGIVSTILNNENSPMVVCYDATGNVLVEHRASLTGTGYPIGIALSPNGTRLQISYLCVADGVEATRVGYLNFDNTEEANKEYQVADDVYKNTIVPTSFFIDEKKSVLVGDQSFMIYKETDKPKLS
;
A
#
# COMPACT_ATOMS: atom_id res chain seq x y z
N MET A 1 -27.32 -65.67 68.03
CA MET A 1 -27.49 -64.23 67.66
C MET A 1 -26.26 -63.81 66.94
N ASP A 2 -26.24 -64.10 65.61
CA ASP A 2 -25.04 -63.90 64.80
C ASP A 2 -25.01 -62.44 64.33
N VAL A 3 -23.98 -61.69 64.74
CA VAL A 3 -23.75 -60.35 64.31
C VAL A 3 -22.96 -60.44 62.97
N ILE A 4 -23.67 -60.29 61.86
CA ILE A 4 -23.02 -60.15 60.53
C ILE A 4 -22.40 -58.77 60.47
N VAL A 5 -21.06 -58.69 60.68
CA VAL A 5 -20.30 -57.47 60.42
C VAL A 5 -20.08 -57.43 58.88
N LYS A 6 -20.82 -56.55 58.20
CA LYS A 6 -20.60 -56.25 56.77
C LYS A 6 -19.26 -55.53 56.67
N VAL A 7 -18.20 -56.22 56.27
CA VAL A 7 -16.92 -55.60 55.90
C VAL A 7 -17.13 -54.86 54.59
N ARG A 8 -17.12 -53.57 54.69
CA ARG A 8 -17.14 -52.67 53.50
C ARG A 8 -15.81 -52.82 52.77
N ASP A 9 -15.89 -53.22 51.50
CA ASP A 9 -14.72 -53.41 50.65
C ASP A 9 -13.89 -52.08 50.56
N PRO A 10 -12.64 -52.07 51.05
CA PRO A 10 -11.81 -50.84 51.05
C PRO A 10 -11.53 -50.29 49.68
N ASP A 11 -11.57 -51.13 48.62
CA ASP A 11 -11.18 -50.76 47.28
C ASP A 11 -12.27 -49.98 46.53
N GLU A 12 -13.56 -50.21 46.79
CA GLU A 12 -14.66 -49.49 46.16
C GLU A 12 -14.66 -47.98 46.47
N ASN A 13 -14.23 -47.61 47.66
CA ASN A 13 -14.13 -46.21 48.09
C ASN A 13 -12.86 -45.53 47.59
N LEU A 14 -11.85 -46.30 47.20
CA LEU A 14 -10.57 -45.78 46.68
C LEU A 14 -10.70 -45.43 45.23
N GLU A 15 -11.35 -46.27 44.41
CA GLU A 15 -11.57 -45.97 42.98
C GLU A 15 -12.42 -44.72 42.73
N GLU A 16 -13.50 -44.53 43.52
CA GLU A 16 -14.31 -43.30 43.46
C GLU A 16 -13.50 -42.06 43.82
N LYS A 17 -12.67 -42.12 44.85
CA LYS A 17 -11.79 -41.02 45.25
C LYS A 17 -10.75 -40.70 44.18
N ILE A 18 -10.18 -41.71 43.51
CA ILE A 18 -9.24 -41.55 42.43
C ILE A 18 -9.91 -40.92 41.21
N LYS A 19 -11.11 -41.37 40.84
CA LYS A 19 -11.91 -40.78 39.75
C LYS A 19 -12.25 -39.31 40.05
N ALA A 20 -12.74 -39.01 41.23
CA ALA A 20 -13.03 -37.65 41.65
C ALA A 20 -11.79 -36.73 41.63
N TYR A 21 -10.64 -37.24 42.10
CA TYR A 21 -9.37 -36.50 42.03
C TYR A 21 -8.91 -36.23 40.60
N LYS A 22 -9.00 -37.23 39.72
CA LYS A 22 -8.64 -37.09 38.29
C LYS A 22 -9.54 -36.07 37.58
N VAL A 23 -10.86 -36.12 37.86
CA VAL A 23 -11.80 -35.13 37.31
C VAL A 23 -11.50 -33.73 37.86
N LYS A 24 -11.28 -33.58 39.14
CA LYS A 24 -10.95 -32.28 39.77
C LYS A 24 -9.61 -31.72 39.23
N LYS A 25 -8.62 -32.58 39.04
CA LYS A 25 -7.33 -32.20 38.40
C LYS A 25 -7.53 -31.76 36.97
N ARG A 26 -8.32 -32.49 36.14
CA ARG A 26 -8.62 -32.10 34.76
C ARG A 26 -9.33 -30.76 34.68
N ILE A 27 -10.38 -30.56 35.50
CA ILE A 27 -11.12 -29.29 35.59
C ILE A 27 -10.16 -28.15 35.94
N LYS A 28 -9.32 -28.33 36.97
CA LYS A 28 -8.33 -27.32 37.37
C LYS A 28 -7.37 -26.97 36.22
N THR A 29 -6.84 -27.98 35.52
CA THR A 29 -5.95 -27.76 34.38
C THR A 29 -6.66 -27.05 33.24
N THR A 30 -7.90 -27.44 32.91
CA THR A 30 -8.70 -26.80 31.84
C THR A 30 -9.00 -25.34 32.20
N VAL A 31 -9.38 -25.05 33.43
CA VAL A 31 -9.65 -23.68 33.90
C VAL A 31 -8.37 -22.82 33.84
N THR A 32 -7.22 -23.41 34.21
CA THR A 32 -5.92 -22.68 34.11
C THR A 32 -5.56 -22.35 32.66
N ILE A 33 -5.77 -23.30 31.73
CA ILE A 33 -5.50 -23.07 30.28
C ILE A 33 -6.45 -21.99 29.73
N LEU A 34 -7.75 -22.07 30.07
CA LEU A 34 -8.74 -21.07 29.66
C LEU A 34 -8.40 -19.67 30.18
N ALA A 35 -7.98 -19.56 31.44
CA ALA A 35 -7.56 -18.30 32.04
C ALA A 35 -6.31 -17.72 31.32
N PHE A 36 -5.35 -18.58 30.95
CA PHE A 36 -4.17 -18.16 30.21
C PHE A 36 -4.50 -17.67 28.79
N VAL A 37 -5.37 -18.40 28.07
CA VAL A 37 -5.85 -18.00 26.74
C VAL A 37 -6.60 -16.68 26.81
N PHE A 38 -7.47 -16.52 27.82
CA PHE A 38 -8.20 -15.28 28.05
C PHE A 38 -7.25 -14.10 28.33
N ALA A 39 -6.21 -14.30 29.11
CA ALA A 39 -5.20 -13.28 29.38
C ALA A 39 -4.43 -12.86 28.10
N LEU A 40 -4.09 -13.82 27.23
CA LEU A 40 -3.45 -13.53 25.95
C LEU A 40 -4.35 -12.74 25.01
N ILE A 41 -5.64 -13.14 24.90
CA ILE A 41 -6.62 -12.43 24.07
C ILE A 41 -6.86 -11.01 24.61
N SER A 42 -6.99 -10.87 25.93
CA SER A 42 -7.18 -9.57 26.57
C SER A 42 -5.97 -8.65 26.34
N SER A 43 -4.75 -9.19 26.51
CA SER A 43 -3.52 -8.44 26.22
C SER A 43 -3.45 -7.98 24.76
N TYR A 44 -3.77 -8.87 23.82
CA TYR A 44 -3.82 -8.54 22.39
C TYR A 44 -4.85 -7.44 22.10
N LEU A 45 -6.06 -7.55 22.67
CA LEU A 45 -7.09 -6.53 22.49
C LEU A 45 -6.71 -5.19 23.11
N LEU A 46 -6.08 -5.18 24.29
CA LEU A 46 -5.60 -3.94 24.91
C LEU A 46 -4.58 -3.21 24.04
N VAL A 47 -3.64 -3.95 23.44
CA VAL A 47 -2.65 -3.35 22.53
C VAL A 47 -3.31 -2.85 21.24
N LYS A 48 -4.24 -3.63 20.66
CA LYS A 48 -4.90 -3.28 19.39
C LYS A 48 -5.90 -2.13 19.53
N LEU A 49 -6.54 -1.99 20.69
CA LEU A 49 -7.53 -0.95 20.98
C LEU A 49 -6.92 0.28 21.67
N GLN A 50 -5.60 0.30 21.84
CA GLN A 50 -4.92 1.44 22.46
C GLN A 50 -5.09 2.69 21.60
N THR A 51 -5.83 3.67 22.09
CA THR A 51 -5.95 4.98 21.47
C THR A 51 -4.95 5.96 22.11
N TYR A 52 -4.15 6.58 21.27
CA TYR A 52 -3.19 7.59 21.75
C TYR A 52 -3.92 8.92 21.90
N THR A 53 -4.02 9.41 23.13
CA THR A 53 -4.70 10.68 23.47
C THR A 53 -3.75 11.84 23.71
N SER A 54 -2.44 11.58 23.75
CA SER A 54 -1.43 12.60 23.97
C SER A 54 -0.17 12.33 23.13
N LEU A 55 0.46 13.39 22.69
CA LEU A 55 1.76 13.37 22.00
C LEU A 55 2.84 13.88 22.95
N GLN A 56 3.95 13.17 23.03
CA GLN A 56 5.16 13.66 23.68
C GLN A 56 6.23 13.94 22.62
N THR A 57 6.82 15.13 22.69
CA THR A 57 7.98 15.45 21.86
C THR A 57 9.18 14.67 22.39
N LEU A 58 9.58 13.61 21.69
CA LEU A 58 10.73 12.77 22.08
C LEU A 58 12.03 13.48 21.73
N GLN A 59 12.06 14.24 20.64
CA GLN A 59 13.26 14.91 20.15
C GLN A 59 12.86 16.13 19.33
N SER A 60 13.59 17.22 19.51
CA SER A 60 13.44 18.46 18.74
C SER A 60 14.83 18.87 18.23
N TYR A 61 14.93 19.14 16.94
CA TYR A 61 16.14 19.64 16.31
C TYR A 61 15.89 21.05 15.82
N LYS A 62 16.81 21.96 16.14
CA LYS A 62 16.82 23.28 15.56
C LYS A 62 17.62 23.24 14.26
N ASN A 63 16.96 23.44 13.14
CA ASN A 63 17.67 23.62 11.87
C ASN A 63 18.58 24.87 11.96
N LYS A 64 19.83 24.71 11.55
CA LYS A 64 20.80 25.80 11.53
C LYS A 64 20.74 26.62 10.24
N GLU A 65 20.05 26.13 9.25
CA GLU A 65 19.90 26.79 7.94
C GLU A 65 18.59 27.58 7.89
N THR A 66 18.61 28.70 7.22
CA THR A 66 17.41 29.48 6.84
C THR A 66 16.60 28.57 5.92
N GLU A 67 15.62 27.87 6.48
CA GLU A 67 14.74 27.01 5.69
C GLU A 67 14.00 27.88 4.67
N SER A 68 14.09 27.49 3.40
CA SER A 68 13.15 28.00 2.41
C SER A 68 11.74 27.62 2.85
N SER A 69 10.79 28.53 2.71
CA SER A 69 9.38 28.32 3.07
C SER A 69 8.70 27.15 2.36
N ASP A 70 9.39 26.52 1.39
CA ASP A 70 8.87 25.54 0.46
C ASP A 70 9.23 24.08 0.81
N LEU A 71 9.85 23.83 1.98
CA LEU A 71 10.18 22.48 2.41
C LEU A 71 8.93 21.70 2.84
N LYS A 72 8.82 20.48 2.32
CA LYS A 72 7.74 19.55 2.64
C LYS A 72 8.32 18.32 3.32
N TYR A 73 7.48 17.63 4.09
CA TYR A 73 7.84 16.42 4.81
C TYR A 73 6.83 15.31 4.50
N LEU A 74 7.33 14.09 4.31
CA LEU A 74 6.52 12.90 4.05
C LEU A 74 7.03 11.75 4.92
N GLN A 75 6.13 10.97 5.53
CA GLN A 75 6.52 9.75 6.22
C GLN A 75 7.11 8.75 5.21
N TYR A 76 8.25 8.15 5.57
CA TYR A 76 8.93 7.19 4.73
C TYR A 76 9.72 6.20 5.58
N ALA A 77 9.57 4.91 5.28
CA ALA A 77 10.21 3.83 6.03
C ALA A 77 10.03 3.99 7.55
N ASP A 78 11.10 4.03 8.33
CA ASP A 78 11.07 4.24 9.78
C ASP A 78 11.30 5.72 10.18
N GLY A 79 11.27 6.65 9.23
CA GLY A 79 11.54 8.06 9.44
C GLY A 79 10.73 8.97 8.53
N MET A 80 11.38 9.94 7.91
CA MET A 80 10.75 10.92 7.04
C MET A 80 11.64 11.35 5.88
N LEU A 81 11.01 11.74 4.79
CA LEU A 81 11.63 12.50 3.72
C LEU A 81 11.45 13.99 3.99
N LYS A 82 12.51 14.76 3.86
CA LYS A 82 12.52 16.20 3.78
C LYS A 82 12.82 16.57 2.32
N TYR A 83 11.96 17.30 1.65
CA TYR A 83 12.12 17.61 0.24
C TYR A 83 11.65 19.01 -0.11
N GLY A 84 12.20 19.55 -1.17
CA GLY A 84 11.89 20.87 -1.71
C GLY A 84 12.36 20.98 -3.15
N ARG A 85 12.59 22.21 -3.61
CA ARG A 85 13.04 22.47 -4.99
C ARG A 85 14.48 22.06 -5.25
N ASP A 86 15.32 22.10 -4.21
CA ASP A 86 16.76 21.92 -4.36
C ASP A 86 17.24 20.49 -4.05
N GLY A 87 16.33 19.63 -3.58
CA GLY A 87 16.68 18.25 -3.27
C GLY A 87 15.72 17.56 -2.30
N ILE A 88 16.10 16.33 -1.99
CA ILE A 88 15.41 15.44 -1.05
C ILE A 88 16.41 14.76 -0.14
N ALA A 89 16.04 14.59 1.12
CA ALA A 89 16.85 13.88 2.11
C ALA A 89 15.99 12.88 2.89
N TYR A 90 16.55 11.73 3.22
CA TYR A 90 15.95 10.78 4.14
C TYR A 90 16.54 10.93 5.53
N ILE A 91 15.66 11.13 6.50
CA ILE A 91 15.98 11.29 7.92
C ILE A 91 15.33 10.13 8.66
N ASN A 92 16.13 9.30 9.35
CA ASN A 92 15.62 8.16 10.09
C ASN A 92 14.90 8.57 11.39
N LYS A 93 14.28 7.61 12.09
CA LYS A 93 13.58 7.84 13.37
C LYS A 93 14.43 8.44 14.49
N LYS A 94 15.78 8.41 14.37
CA LYS A 94 16.70 9.03 15.32
C LYS A 94 17.01 10.49 14.95
N GLY A 95 16.42 11.01 13.86
CA GLY A 95 16.69 12.35 13.36
C GLY A 95 18.04 12.49 12.65
N VAL A 96 18.63 11.38 12.22
CA VAL A 96 19.91 11.36 11.50
C VAL A 96 19.63 11.25 10.01
N GLU A 97 20.18 12.19 9.24
CA GLU A 97 20.16 12.15 7.79
C GLU A 97 20.97 10.94 7.31
N GLN A 98 20.36 10.09 6.52
CA GLN A 98 20.97 8.89 5.98
C GLN A 98 21.61 9.14 4.62
N TRP A 99 20.92 9.91 3.80
CA TRP A 99 21.39 10.37 2.50
C TRP A 99 20.62 11.62 2.08
N ASN A 100 21.19 12.36 1.14
CA ASN A 100 20.51 13.42 0.40
C ASN A 100 20.82 13.33 -1.07
N GLN A 101 19.89 13.79 -1.89
CA GLN A 101 20.00 13.90 -3.35
C GLN A 101 19.62 15.32 -3.72
N SER A 102 20.58 16.03 -4.31
CA SER A 102 20.34 17.35 -4.87
C SER A 102 19.73 17.23 -6.28
N TYR A 103 18.76 18.08 -6.56
CA TYR A 103 18.15 18.29 -7.86
C TYR A 103 17.68 19.74 -7.96
N GLN A 104 17.22 20.16 -9.15
CA GLN A 104 16.56 21.45 -9.32
C GLN A 104 15.19 21.22 -9.95
N ILE A 105 14.17 21.14 -9.11
CA ILE A 105 12.79 20.84 -9.49
C ILE A 105 11.87 21.94 -8.95
N LYS A 106 11.11 22.61 -9.83
CA LYS A 106 10.21 23.71 -9.43
C LYS A 106 8.97 23.20 -8.70
N ASP A 107 8.35 22.12 -9.20
CA ASP A 107 7.15 21.50 -8.63
C ASP A 107 7.37 19.99 -8.46
N PRO A 108 8.04 19.56 -7.37
CA PRO A 108 8.35 18.16 -7.15
C PRO A 108 7.08 17.35 -6.85
N VAL A 109 6.87 16.30 -7.64
CA VAL A 109 5.87 15.26 -7.43
C VAL A 109 6.58 14.03 -6.90
N ILE A 110 6.12 13.53 -5.76
CA ILE A 110 6.70 12.34 -5.11
C ILE A 110 5.66 11.25 -5.03
N ASN A 111 6.05 10.04 -5.36
CA ASN A 111 5.28 8.83 -5.09
C ASN A 111 6.15 7.82 -4.34
N VAL A 112 5.57 7.15 -3.35
CA VAL A 112 6.26 6.19 -2.47
C VAL A 112 5.47 4.88 -2.44
N SER A 113 6.19 3.76 -2.54
CA SER A 113 5.65 2.42 -2.37
C SER A 113 6.65 1.58 -1.56
N GLY A 114 6.26 1.18 -0.34
CA GLY A 114 7.17 0.48 0.57
C GLY A 114 8.45 1.26 0.82
N LYS A 115 9.57 0.72 0.33
CA LYS A 115 10.91 1.32 0.44
C LYS A 115 11.39 2.01 -0.83
N ALA A 116 10.63 1.92 -1.92
CA ALA A 116 10.93 2.62 -3.15
C ALA A 116 10.22 3.98 -3.21
N MET A 117 10.84 4.94 -3.87
CA MET A 117 10.25 6.22 -4.18
C MET A 117 10.68 6.70 -5.55
N ALA A 118 9.84 7.51 -6.16
CA ALA A 118 10.15 8.27 -7.36
C ALA A 118 9.83 9.75 -7.15
N VAL A 119 10.72 10.61 -7.64
CA VAL A 119 10.58 12.07 -7.63
C VAL A 119 10.70 12.57 -9.06
N ALA A 120 9.76 13.38 -9.48
CA ALA A 120 9.76 13.99 -10.82
C ALA A 120 9.35 15.46 -10.75
N GLU A 121 9.64 16.22 -11.80
CA GLU A 121 9.06 17.53 -12.01
C GLU A 121 7.77 17.41 -12.82
N ARG A 122 6.69 18.01 -12.34
CA ARG A 122 5.48 18.14 -13.16
C ARG A 122 5.77 19.04 -14.36
N GLY A 123 5.53 18.54 -15.56
CA GLY A 123 5.85 19.21 -16.80
C GLY A 123 7.33 19.12 -17.21
N GLY A 124 8.18 18.48 -16.40
CA GLY A 124 9.56 18.14 -16.74
C GLY A 124 9.66 16.76 -17.38
N ASN A 125 10.91 16.29 -17.58
CA ASN A 125 11.21 15.05 -18.28
C ASN A 125 12.03 14.05 -17.43
N ASP A 126 12.46 14.42 -16.23
CA ASP A 126 13.36 13.62 -15.42
C ASP A 126 12.64 13.03 -14.21
N ILE A 127 12.87 11.74 -13.94
CA ILE A 127 12.38 11.01 -12.78
C ILE A 127 13.57 10.40 -12.06
N TYR A 128 13.72 10.73 -10.78
CA TYR A 128 14.73 10.15 -9.90
C TYR A 128 14.11 8.99 -9.12
N VAL A 129 14.65 7.80 -9.27
CA VAL A 129 14.22 6.60 -8.54
C VAL A 129 15.19 6.33 -7.40
N MET A 130 14.66 6.17 -6.19
CA MET A 130 15.45 6.04 -4.96
C MET A 130 14.86 4.98 -4.05
N ASP A 131 15.68 4.52 -3.07
CA ASP A 131 15.24 3.68 -1.95
C ASP A 131 15.86 4.15 -0.63
N GLU A 132 15.73 3.35 0.46
CA GLU A 132 16.34 3.65 1.75
C GLU A 132 17.87 3.82 1.70
N LYS A 133 18.53 3.33 0.66
CA LYS A 133 19.98 3.40 0.48
C LYS A 133 20.43 4.57 -0.40
N GLY A 134 19.49 5.30 -1.01
CA GLY A 134 19.72 6.42 -1.89
C GLY A 134 19.33 6.17 -3.35
N ALA A 135 19.99 6.82 -4.28
CA ALA A 135 19.65 6.75 -5.71
C ALA A 135 19.78 5.33 -6.29
N LYS A 136 18.77 4.93 -7.05
CA LYS A 136 18.70 3.69 -7.83
C LYS A 136 18.91 3.92 -9.31
N GLY A 137 18.43 5.05 -9.82
CA GLY A 137 18.56 5.40 -11.21
C GLY A 137 17.81 6.69 -11.54
N GLU A 138 17.94 7.07 -12.79
CA GLU A 138 17.30 8.24 -13.37
C GLU A 138 16.65 7.83 -14.70
N ILE A 139 15.42 8.31 -14.92
CA ILE A 139 14.65 8.04 -16.12
C ILE A 139 14.45 9.37 -16.83
N HIS A 140 14.82 9.43 -18.10
CA HIS A 140 14.55 10.57 -18.95
C HIS A 140 13.40 10.25 -19.92
N THR A 141 12.31 11.01 -19.85
CA THR A 141 11.11 10.80 -20.67
C THR A 141 11.12 11.68 -21.92
N ASN A 142 10.51 11.17 -23.00
CA ASN A 142 10.45 11.91 -24.27
C ASN A 142 9.36 13.01 -24.28
N TYR A 143 8.44 12.98 -23.32
CA TYR A 143 7.32 13.93 -23.19
C TYR A 143 7.20 14.39 -21.76
N PRO A 144 6.62 15.58 -21.52
CA PRO A 144 6.43 16.13 -20.18
C PRO A 144 5.62 15.19 -19.27
N ILE A 145 6.08 15.07 -18.03
CA ILE A 145 5.48 14.22 -16.99
C ILE A 145 4.30 14.93 -16.35
N GLU A 146 3.15 14.26 -16.27
CA GLU A 146 1.99 14.75 -15.52
C GLU A 146 1.82 14.06 -14.16
N LYS A 147 1.99 12.73 -14.14
CA LYS A 147 1.87 11.91 -12.93
C LYS A 147 2.87 10.76 -12.95
N ILE A 148 3.25 10.32 -11.76
CA ILE A 148 4.09 9.13 -11.54
C ILE A 148 3.46 8.22 -10.51
N ALA A 149 3.71 6.91 -10.64
CA ALA A 149 3.47 5.91 -9.64
C ALA A 149 4.67 4.96 -9.61
N VAL A 150 5.13 4.58 -8.41
CA VAL A 150 6.27 3.67 -8.24
C VAL A 150 5.82 2.38 -7.54
N ALA A 151 6.42 1.26 -7.91
CA ALA A 151 6.29 -0.03 -7.23
C ALA A 151 7.48 -0.26 -6.29
N GLU A 152 7.36 -1.18 -5.33
CA GLU A 152 8.42 -1.47 -4.34
C GLU A 152 9.73 -1.98 -4.96
N ASN A 153 9.65 -2.58 -6.15
CA ASN A 153 10.81 -3.03 -6.92
C ASN A 153 11.50 -1.92 -7.74
N GLY A 154 10.96 -0.69 -7.71
CA GLY A 154 11.51 0.46 -8.41
C GLY A 154 10.98 0.66 -9.84
N ILE A 155 10.04 -0.16 -10.32
CA ILE A 155 9.32 0.12 -11.57
C ILE A 155 8.50 1.39 -11.39
N VAL A 156 8.54 2.27 -12.39
CA VAL A 156 7.80 3.54 -12.42
C VAL A 156 6.83 3.54 -13.57
N SER A 157 5.56 3.82 -13.32
CA SER A 157 4.59 4.19 -14.34
C SER A 157 4.41 5.70 -14.35
N THR A 158 4.27 6.28 -15.53
CA THR A 158 4.07 7.72 -15.68
C THR A 158 3.02 8.03 -16.73
N ILE A 159 2.22 9.08 -16.49
CA ILE A 159 1.40 9.73 -17.52
C ILE A 159 2.26 10.79 -18.18
N LEU A 160 2.44 10.69 -19.48
CA LEU A 160 3.19 11.62 -20.31
C LEU A 160 2.22 12.42 -21.18
N ASN A 161 2.43 13.74 -21.18
CA ASN A 161 1.64 14.65 -22.01
C ASN A 161 2.20 14.70 -23.43
N ASN A 162 1.60 13.94 -24.32
CA ASN A 162 1.76 14.10 -25.75
C ASN A 162 0.45 14.69 -26.29
N GLU A 163 0.46 15.96 -26.67
CA GLU A 163 -0.70 16.84 -26.99
C GLU A 163 -1.91 16.13 -27.64
N ASN A 164 -1.67 15.24 -28.60
CA ASN A 164 -2.72 14.56 -29.36
C ASN A 164 -3.00 13.11 -28.91
N SER A 165 -2.10 12.52 -28.15
CA SER A 165 -2.20 11.12 -27.71
C SER A 165 -1.42 10.93 -26.42
N PRO A 166 -2.00 11.26 -25.27
CA PRO A 166 -1.34 11.07 -23.98
C PRO A 166 -0.98 9.60 -23.78
N MET A 167 0.14 9.36 -23.13
CA MET A 167 0.73 8.04 -23.00
C MET A 167 0.86 7.65 -21.53
N VAL A 168 0.68 6.38 -21.25
CA VAL A 168 1.08 5.76 -19.98
C VAL A 168 2.25 4.85 -20.27
N VAL A 169 3.41 5.12 -19.67
CA VAL A 169 4.62 4.36 -19.91
C VAL A 169 5.16 3.82 -18.60
N CYS A 170 5.53 2.54 -18.59
CA CYS A 170 6.22 1.92 -17.47
C CYS A 170 7.71 1.75 -17.81
N TYR A 171 8.55 2.14 -16.86
CA TYR A 171 10.01 2.04 -16.95
C TYR A 171 10.56 1.19 -15.81
N ASP A 172 11.68 0.53 -16.04
CA ASP A 172 12.51 0.06 -14.92
C ASP A 172 13.25 1.25 -14.27
N ALA A 173 13.90 1.01 -13.14
CA ALA A 173 14.61 2.06 -12.39
C ALA A 173 15.78 2.70 -13.18
N THR A 174 16.23 2.10 -14.26
CA THR A 174 17.34 2.57 -15.10
C THR A 174 16.90 3.27 -16.38
N GLY A 175 15.59 3.39 -16.61
CA GLY A 175 15.00 4.11 -17.73
C GLY A 175 14.68 3.26 -18.96
N ASN A 176 14.80 1.92 -18.87
CA ASN A 176 14.35 1.06 -19.96
C ASN A 176 12.81 1.00 -19.97
N VAL A 177 12.22 1.18 -21.16
CA VAL A 177 10.77 1.05 -21.35
C VAL A 177 10.37 -0.40 -21.23
N LEU A 178 9.44 -0.69 -20.31
CA LEU A 178 8.86 -2.01 -20.11
C LEU A 178 7.53 -2.15 -20.87
N VAL A 179 6.67 -1.15 -20.75
CA VAL A 179 5.33 -1.11 -21.37
C VAL A 179 5.03 0.32 -21.80
N GLU A 180 4.44 0.45 -22.99
CA GLU A 180 3.91 1.70 -23.52
C GLU A 180 2.44 1.51 -23.88
N HIS A 181 1.56 2.32 -23.30
CA HIS A 181 0.14 2.32 -23.60
C HIS A 181 -0.29 3.72 -24.05
N ARG A 182 -0.80 3.84 -25.27
CA ARG A 182 -1.28 5.10 -25.86
C ARG A 182 -2.77 5.25 -25.59
N ALA A 183 -3.16 6.36 -24.96
CA ALA A 183 -4.55 6.69 -24.80
C ALA A 183 -5.12 7.32 -26.09
N SER A 184 -6.37 6.98 -26.38
CA SER A 184 -7.14 7.60 -27.46
C SER A 184 -8.20 8.51 -26.86
N LEU A 185 -8.14 9.80 -27.11
CA LEU A 185 -9.10 10.77 -26.55
C LEU A 185 -10.56 10.44 -26.89
N THR A 186 -10.80 9.86 -28.08
CA THR A 186 -12.12 9.44 -28.52
C THR A 186 -12.49 8.02 -28.11
N GLY A 187 -11.51 7.18 -27.76
CA GLY A 187 -11.70 5.78 -27.38
C GLY A 187 -11.64 5.56 -25.86
N THR A 188 -10.45 5.61 -25.29
CA THR A 188 -10.26 5.38 -23.86
C THR A 188 -10.57 6.60 -23.00
N GLY A 189 -10.31 7.81 -23.51
CA GLY A 189 -10.36 9.07 -22.77
C GLY A 189 -8.96 9.57 -22.40
N TYR A 190 -8.89 10.67 -21.65
CA TYR A 190 -7.65 11.27 -21.17
C TYR A 190 -7.21 10.65 -19.84
N PRO A 191 -6.00 10.09 -19.69
CA PRO A 191 -5.54 9.49 -18.45
C PRO A 191 -5.35 10.55 -17.36
N ILE A 192 -6.09 10.42 -16.27
CA ILE A 192 -6.09 11.35 -15.12
C ILE A 192 -5.53 10.74 -13.85
N GLY A 193 -5.37 9.43 -13.77
CA GLY A 193 -4.86 8.72 -12.60
C GLY A 193 -4.17 7.43 -12.97
N ILE A 194 -3.12 7.08 -12.23
CA ILE A 194 -2.39 5.82 -12.32
C ILE A 194 -2.05 5.28 -10.94
N ALA A 195 -2.05 3.96 -10.80
CA ALA A 195 -1.52 3.28 -9.63
C ALA A 195 -0.84 1.97 -10.06
N LEU A 196 0.31 1.67 -9.46
CA LEU A 196 1.00 0.40 -9.59
C LEU A 196 0.80 -0.47 -8.33
N SER A 197 0.65 -1.78 -8.52
CA SER A 197 0.73 -2.73 -7.41
C SER A 197 2.13 -2.73 -6.79
N PRO A 198 2.28 -3.14 -5.51
CA PRO A 198 3.58 -3.17 -4.84
C PRO A 198 4.66 -3.93 -5.62
N ASN A 199 4.33 -5.06 -6.23
CA ASN A 199 5.25 -5.85 -7.06
C ASN A 199 5.46 -5.30 -8.49
N GLY A 200 4.72 -4.26 -8.91
CA GLY A 200 4.84 -3.63 -10.23
C GLY A 200 4.22 -4.43 -11.39
N THR A 201 3.48 -5.51 -11.11
CA THR A 201 2.93 -6.37 -12.17
C THR A 201 1.51 -5.98 -12.59
N ARG A 202 0.86 -5.07 -11.85
CA ARG A 202 -0.48 -4.58 -12.17
C ARG A 202 -0.52 -3.06 -12.20
N LEU A 203 -1.14 -2.55 -13.24
CA LEU A 203 -1.33 -1.12 -13.45
C LEU A 203 -2.82 -0.82 -13.56
N GLN A 204 -3.29 0.11 -12.76
CA GLN A 204 -4.64 0.69 -12.82
C GLN A 204 -4.53 2.10 -13.41
N ILE A 205 -5.36 2.39 -14.41
CA ILE A 205 -5.39 3.68 -15.10
C ILE A 205 -6.82 4.21 -15.09
N SER A 206 -6.99 5.44 -14.62
CA SER A 206 -8.27 6.17 -14.69
C SER A 206 -8.24 7.15 -15.86
N TYR A 207 -9.24 7.09 -16.74
CA TYR A 207 -9.38 7.96 -17.90
C TYR A 207 -10.64 8.82 -17.77
N LEU A 208 -10.50 10.12 -17.92
CA LEU A 208 -11.65 11.01 -18.09
C LEU A 208 -12.21 10.85 -19.50
N CYS A 209 -13.48 10.54 -19.62
CA CYS A 209 -14.15 10.29 -20.90
C CYS A 209 -15.60 10.80 -20.88
N VAL A 210 -16.25 10.71 -22.02
CA VAL A 210 -17.70 10.91 -22.15
C VAL A 210 -18.35 9.58 -22.48
N ALA A 211 -19.30 9.14 -21.67
CA ALA A 211 -20.07 7.92 -21.89
C ALA A 211 -21.57 8.25 -21.92
N ASP A 212 -22.24 7.87 -23.00
CA ASP A 212 -23.67 8.15 -23.23
C ASP A 212 -24.03 9.65 -23.04
N GLY A 213 -23.16 10.55 -23.47
CA GLY A 213 -23.35 11.98 -23.40
C GLY A 213 -23.14 12.64 -22.04
N VAL A 214 -22.66 11.91 -21.04
CA VAL A 214 -22.31 12.42 -19.71
C VAL A 214 -20.83 12.23 -19.41
N GLU A 215 -20.30 13.06 -18.54
CA GLU A 215 -18.95 12.92 -18.00
C GLU A 215 -18.81 11.60 -17.25
N ALA A 216 -17.70 10.90 -17.45
CA ALA A 216 -17.45 9.61 -16.86
C ALA A 216 -15.96 9.36 -16.63
N THR A 217 -15.66 8.45 -15.73
CA THR A 217 -14.33 7.87 -15.62
C THR A 217 -14.36 6.42 -16.08
N ARG A 218 -13.51 6.11 -17.05
CA ARG A 218 -13.17 4.74 -17.41
C ARG A 218 -11.97 4.30 -16.61
N VAL A 219 -12.00 3.10 -16.02
CA VAL A 219 -10.91 2.55 -15.26
C VAL A 219 -10.45 1.25 -15.89
N GLY A 220 -9.25 1.27 -16.48
CA GLY A 220 -8.61 0.11 -17.06
C GLY A 220 -7.65 -0.55 -16.09
N TYR A 221 -7.60 -1.88 -16.13
CA TYR A 221 -6.65 -2.70 -15.38
C TYR A 221 -5.77 -3.49 -16.33
N LEU A 222 -4.46 -3.36 -16.19
CA LEU A 222 -3.46 -4.13 -16.91
C LEU A 222 -2.80 -5.11 -15.95
N ASN A 223 -2.58 -6.34 -16.42
CA ASN A 223 -1.87 -7.39 -15.69
C ASN A 223 -0.70 -7.90 -16.55
N PHE A 224 0.52 -7.61 -16.13
CA PHE A 224 1.74 -7.97 -16.85
C PHE A 224 2.19 -9.42 -16.56
N ASP A 225 1.68 -10.05 -15.51
CA ASP A 225 1.94 -11.46 -15.20
C ASP A 225 1.13 -12.42 -16.09
N ASN A 226 0.03 -11.97 -16.67
CA ASN A 226 -0.86 -12.80 -17.45
C ASN A 226 -0.41 -12.90 -18.91
N THR A 227 0.49 -13.83 -19.19
CA THR A 227 1.04 -14.07 -20.54
C THR A 227 0.12 -14.95 -21.42
N GLU A 228 -0.85 -15.69 -20.84
CA GLU A 228 -1.69 -16.63 -21.60
C GLU A 228 -2.96 -15.97 -22.18
N GLU A 229 -3.52 -14.97 -21.51
CA GLU A 229 -4.66 -14.19 -22.01
C GLU A 229 -4.25 -12.82 -22.58
N ALA A 230 -2.98 -12.59 -22.81
CA ALA A 230 -2.48 -11.33 -23.32
C ALA A 230 -3.08 -11.06 -24.70
N ASN A 231 -4.28 -10.50 -24.73
CA ASN A 231 -4.59 -9.51 -25.74
C ASN A 231 -3.39 -8.58 -25.80
N LYS A 232 -2.98 -8.16 -26.99
CA LYS A 232 -1.80 -7.33 -27.25
C LYS A 232 -1.59 -6.09 -26.34
N GLU A 233 -2.48 -5.87 -25.35
CA GLU A 233 -2.57 -4.68 -24.50
C GLU A 233 -2.51 -4.99 -22.99
N TYR A 234 -2.38 -6.24 -22.54
CA TYR A 234 -2.37 -6.66 -21.13
C TYR A 234 -3.63 -6.30 -20.33
N GLN A 235 -4.67 -5.77 -20.99
CA GLN A 235 -5.88 -5.31 -20.32
C GLN A 235 -6.74 -6.50 -19.89
N VAL A 236 -7.05 -6.57 -18.59
CA VAL A 236 -7.82 -7.68 -17.98
C VAL A 236 -9.21 -7.25 -17.50
N ALA A 237 -9.40 -5.97 -17.25
CA ALA A 237 -10.70 -5.40 -16.87
C ALA A 237 -10.83 -3.94 -17.32
N ASP A 238 -12.07 -3.51 -17.50
CA ASP A 238 -12.44 -2.16 -17.92
C ASP A 238 -13.84 -1.82 -17.38
N ASP A 239 -13.94 -0.83 -16.50
CA ASP A 239 -15.17 -0.38 -15.89
C ASP A 239 -15.43 1.09 -16.18
N VAL A 240 -16.68 1.48 -16.35
CA VAL A 240 -17.07 2.87 -16.64
C VAL A 240 -18.01 3.40 -15.56
N TYR A 241 -17.58 4.47 -14.89
CA TYR A 241 -18.33 5.19 -13.84
C TYR A 241 -18.88 6.50 -14.39
N LYS A 242 -20.18 6.54 -14.70
CA LYS A 242 -20.85 7.75 -15.18
C LYS A 242 -21.09 8.74 -14.04
N ASN A 243 -21.00 10.02 -14.34
CA ASN A 243 -21.15 11.12 -13.37
C ASN A 243 -20.22 11.00 -12.16
N THR A 244 -19.05 10.42 -12.35
CA THR A 244 -18.05 10.22 -11.29
C THR A 244 -16.66 10.46 -11.85
N ILE A 245 -15.87 11.31 -11.19
CA ILE A 245 -14.47 11.55 -11.54
C ILE A 245 -13.58 10.82 -10.53
N VAL A 246 -12.66 9.98 -11.02
CA VAL A 246 -11.73 9.21 -10.21
C VAL A 246 -10.29 9.65 -10.49
N PRO A 247 -9.82 10.74 -9.89
CA PRO A 247 -8.50 11.30 -10.16
C PRO A 247 -7.35 10.55 -9.49
N THR A 248 -7.66 9.69 -8.52
CA THR A 248 -6.67 9.05 -7.67
C THR A 248 -7.07 7.60 -7.38
N SER A 249 -6.08 6.72 -7.42
CA SER A 249 -6.20 5.35 -6.99
C SER A 249 -4.89 4.89 -6.34
N PHE A 250 -4.95 3.82 -5.56
CA PHE A 250 -3.78 3.19 -4.96
C PHE A 250 -4.04 1.72 -4.64
N PHE A 251 -2.99 0.94 -4.57
CA PHE A 251 -3.05 -0.45 -4.11
C PHE A 251 -2.83 -0.51 -2.59
N ILE A 252 -3.66 -1.27 -1.89
CA ILE A 252 -3.47 -1.59 -0.47
C ILE A 252 -2.46 -2.74 -0.34
N ASP A 253 -2.58 -3.70 -1.23
CA ASP A 253 -1.71 -4.89 -1.36
C ASP A 253 -1.74 -5.37 -2.82
N GLU A 254 -1.10 -6.51 -3.10
CA GLU A 254 -1.06 -7.09 -4.46
C GLU A 254 -2.45 -7.43 -5.03
N LYS A 255 -3.46 -7.58 -4.19
CA LYS A 255 -4.79 -8.09 -4.55
C LYS A 255 -5.91 -7.07 -4.41
N LYS A 256 -5.64 -5.92 -3.80
CA LYS A 256 -6.67 -4.92 -3.49
C LYS A 256 -6.22 -3.54 -3.91
N SER A 257 -7.06 -2.88 -4.66
CA SER A 257 -6.90 -1.46 -4.98
C SER A 257 -8.13 -0.65 -4.56
N VAL A 258 -7.90 0.62 -4.33
CA VAL A 258 -8.91 1.61 -3.98
C VAL A 258 -8.89 2.72 -5.02
N LEU A 259 -10.05 3.03 -5.53
CA LEU A 259 -10.29 4.22 -6.34
C LEU A 259 -10.96 5.27 -5.47
N VAL A 260 -10.47 6.49 -5.54
CA VAL A 260 -11.04 7.63 -4.83
C VAL A 260 -11.70 8.54 -5.85
N GLY A 261 -13.01 8.51 -5.86
CA GLY A 261 -13.85 9.38 -6.71
C GLY A 261 -14.28 10.63 -5.95
N ASP A 262 -14.85 11.57 -6.67
CA ASP A 262 -15.40 12.82 -6.16
C ASP A 262 -16.61 12.65 -5.24
N GLN A 263 -17.36 11.54 -5.40
CA GLN A 263 -18.57 11.26 -4.63
C GLN A 263 -18.47 9.97 -3.79
N SER A 264 -17.51 9.09 -4.09
CA SER A 264 -17.39 7.79 -3.45
C SER A 264 -15.99 7.23 -3.58
N PHE A 265 -15.71 6.17 -2.82
CA PHE A 265 -14.54 5.33 -3.07
C PHE A 265 -15.01 3.91 -3.41
N MET A 266 -14.27 3.24 -4.29
CA MET A 266 -14.54 1.89 -4.74
C MET A 266 -13.36 1.00 -4.39
N ILE A 267 -13.64 -0.20 -3.88
CA ILE A 267 -12.62 -1.19 -3.53
C ILE A 267 -12.70 -2.33 -4.54
N TYR A 268 -11.58 -2.61 -5.18
CA TYR A 268 -11.42 -3.73 -6.07
C TYR A 268 -10.62 -4.84 -5.41
N LYS A 269 -11.05 -6.07 -5.65
CA LYS A 269 -10.38 -7.28 -5.18
C LYS A 269 -10.08 -8.19 -6.36
N GLU A 270 -9.14 -9.12 -6.12
CA GLU A 270 -8.61 -10.08 -7.05
C GLU A 270 -7.61 -9.48 -8.06
N THR A 271 -6.71 -10.32 -8.52
CA THR A 271 -5.54 -9.89 -9.29
C THR A 271 -5.68 -10.13 -10.77
N ASP A 272 -6.35 -11.22 -11.18
CA ASP A 272 -6.40 -11.62 -12.57
C ASP A 272 -7.54 -10.93 -13.32
N LYS A 273 -8.69 -10.78 -12.66
CA LYS A 273 -9.82 -9.98 -13.15
C LYS A 273 -10.40 -9.20 -11.97
N PRO A 274 -9.90 -7.98 -11.71
CA PRO A 274 -10.36 -7.15 -10.59
C PRO A 274 -11.87 -6.96 -10.62
N LYS A 275 -12.51 -7.13 -9.47
CA LYS A 275 -13.96 -6.95 -9.31
C LYS A 275 -14.25 -5.98 -8.18
N LEU A 276 -15.24 -5.13 -8.40
CA LEU A 276 -15.79 -4.27 -7.37
C LEU A 276 -16.33 -5.12 -6.21
N SER A 277 -15.91 -4.80 -4.99
CA SER A 277 -16.22 -5.53 -3.75
C SER A 277 -17.33 -4.89 -2.97
#